data_e078d69258cb0ba679edeed19d229ef4
#
_entry.id   e078d69258cb0ba679edeed19d229ef4
#
_cell.length_a   1.000
_cell.length_b   1.000
_cell.length_c   1.000
_cell.angle_alpha   90.00
_cell.angle_beta   90.00
_cell.angle_gamma   90.00
#
_symmetry.space_group_name_H-M   'P 1'
#
loop_
_entity.id
_entity.type
_entity.pdbx_description
1 polymer ?
#
loop_
_entity_poly.entity_id
_entity_poly.type
_entity_poly.pdbx_seq_one_letter_code
_entity_poly.pdbx_strand_id
1 'polypeptide(L)'
;MGDTSTTLGWWLLGDDDRLVGGPFTSQVDAALAELATGAPGRAVYGLRMDDDAVLPRFSPEDQAWLAHLSDQLNRLAEEWDTLISDADPLTGLVCEVAAAVVETGLPLHDCTGRTPSRPLGGVCLTPSPAQGGVIVSWAQHDRMAVHRVRGGAAADAAQETMTAAVADVLTAYGFDVARFDGSIAYLVQAGEVEQSSIWD
;
A
#
# COMPACT_ATOMS: atom_id res chain seq x y z
N MET A 1 -7.06 31.59 33.61
CA MET A 1 -6.19 30.66 32.94
C MET A 1 -7.12 29.66 32.28
N GLY A 2 -7.44 29.87 31.00
CA GLY A 2 -8.29 28.95 30.25
C GLY A 2 -7.49 27.70 29.96
N ASP A 3 -8.04 26.57 30.35
CA ASP A 3 -7.51 25.25 30.02
C ASP A 3 -7.66 25.11 28.50
N THR A 4 -6.56 25.22 27.77
CA THR A 4 -6.52 25.06 26.31
C THR A 4 -6.77 23.59 26.01
N SER A 5 -8.05 23.21 25.93
CA SER A 5 -8.45 21.81 25.72
C SER A 5 -8.21 21.45 24.26
N THR A 6 -6.98 21.14 23.97
CA THR A 6 -6.56 20.61 22.66
C THR A 6 -7.13 19.20 22.51
N THR A 7 -8.16 19.03 21.68
CA THR A 7 -8.86 17.75 21.52
C THR A 7 -8.42 17.06 20.23
N LEU A 8 -7.91 15.85 20.34
CA LEU A 8 -7.58 14.98 19.22
C LEU A 8 -8.78 14.08 18.90
N GLY A 9 -9.14 13.96 17.62
CA GLY A 9 -10.26 13.13 17.20
C GLY A 9 -10.57 13.28 15.71
N TRP A 10 -11.67 12.65 15.28
CA TRP A 10 -12.20 12.82 13.94
C TRP A 10 -13.10 14.06 13.91
N TRP A 11 -12.92 14.88 12.89
CA TRP A 11 -13.63 16.14 12.68
C TRP A 11 -14.25 16.14 11.29
N LEU A 12 -15.41 16.71 11.16
CA LEU A 12 -16.04 16.99 9.87
C LEU A 12 -15.73 18.43 9.49
N LEU A 13 -15.04 18.62 8.37
CA LEU A 13 -14.75 19.92 7.77
C LEU A 13 -15.61 20.11 6.53
N GLY A 14 -16.17 21.29 6.36
CA GLY A 14 -16.86 21.68 5.14
C GLY A 14 -15.89 21.99 3.98
N ASP A 15 -16.45 22.32 2.81
CA ASP A 15 -15.67 22.64 1.60
C ASP A 15 -14.75 23.88 1.75
N ASP A 16 -15.05 24.73 2.73
CA ASP A 16 -14.25 25.91 3.08
C ASP A 16 -13.26 25.67 4.23
N ASP A 17 -12.96 24.39 4.53
CA ASP A 17 -12.13 23.90 5.63
C ASP A 17 -12.61 24.32 7.04
N ARG A 18 -13.84 24.80 7.15
CA ARG A 18 -14.44 25.14 8.45
C ARG A 18 -14.94 23.91 9.17
N LEU A 19 -14.77 23.94 10.48
CA LEU A 19 -15.28 22.90 11.37
C LEU A 19 -16.82 22.86 11.34
N VAL A 20 -17.37 21.72 10.90
CA VAL A 20 -18.82 21.46 10.85
C VAL A 20 -19.26 20.67 12.08
N GLY A 21 -18.43 19.73 12.56
CA GLY A 21 -18.78 18.88 13.69
C GLY A 21 -17.62 18.04 14.23
N GLY A 22 -17.84 17.40 15.39
CA GLY A 22 -16.88 16.56 16.08
C GLY A 22 -16.62 17.02 17.53
N PRO A 23 -15.73 16.35 18.28
CA PRO A 23 -14.97 15.19 17.84
C PRO A 23 -15.82 13.93 17.74
N PHE A 24 -15.58 13.14 16.70
CA PHE A 24 -16.16 11.81 16.56
C PHE A 24 -15.15 10.74 16.96
N THR A 25 -15.64 9.57 17.38
CA THR A 25 -14.79 8.48 17.83
C THR A 25 -14.18 7.67 16.68
N SER A 26 -14.83 7.69 15.50
CA SER A 26 -14.36 7.00 14.31
C SER A 26 -14.62 7.82 13.04
N GLN A 27 -13.93 7.46 11.95
CA GLN A 27 -14.19 8.01 10.63
C GLN A 27 -15.63 7.70 10.17
N VAL A 28 -16.15 6.53 10.52
CA VAL A 28 -17.51 6.10 10.17
C VAL A 28 -18.54 7.03 10.85
N ASP A 29 -18.33 7.37 12.12
CA ASP A 29 -19.24 8.28 12.82
C ASP A 29 -19.24 9.68 12.18
N ALA A 30 -18.07 10.16 11.74
CA ALA A 30 -17.96 11.42 11.01
C ALA A 30 -18.68 11.36 9.66
N ALA A 31 -18.53 10.27 8.90
CA ALA A 31 -19.22 10.07 7.63
C ALA A 31 -20.73 9.94 7.80
N LEU A 32 -21.21 9.27 8.84
CA LEU A 32 -22.64 9.20 9.17
C LEU A 32 -23.20 10.57 9.54
N ALA A 33 -22.44 11.39 10.24
CA ALA A 33 -22.85 12.76 10.57
C ALA A 33 -22.94 13.65 9.31
N GLU A 34 -22.02 13.49 8.35
CA GLU A 34 -22.10 14.15 7.05
C GLU A 34 -23.39 13.76 6.30
N LEU A 35 -23.68 12.48 6.20
CA LEU A 35 -24.91 11.98 5.57
C LEU A 35 -26.17 12.49 6.26
N ALA A 36 -26.16 12.57 7.59
CA ALA A 36 -27.31 13.03 8.38
C ALA A 36 -27.56 14.54 8.23
N THR A 37 -26.52 15.34 8.07
CA THR A 37 -26.63 16.79 7.92
C THR A 37 -26.89 17.22 6.48
N GLY A 38 -26.54 16.35 5.49
CA GLY A 38 -26.62 16.67 4.06
C GLY A 38 -25.68 17.79 3.62
N ALA A 39 -24.79 18.23 4.48
CA ALA A 39 -23.77 19.21 4.17
C ALA A 39 -22.54 18.51 3.60
N PRO A 40 -22.05 18.91 2.41
CA PRO A 40 -20.81 18.34 1.87
C PRO A 40 -19.66 18.66 2.81
N GLY A 41 -18.78 17.67 3.01
CA GLY A 41 -17.64 17.81 3.89
C GLY A 41 -16.70 16.63 3.80
N ARG A 42 -15.59 16.71 4.53
CA ARG A 42 -14.61 15.62 4.61
C ARG A 42 -14.28 15.31 6.07
N ALA A 43 -14.16 14.03 6.38
CA ALA A 43 -13.70 13.60 7.69
C ALA A 43 -12.17 13.75 7.77
N VAL A 44 -11.67 14.41 8.81
CA VAL A 44 -10.25 14.63 9.06
C VAL A 44 -9.91 14.21 10.49
N TYR A 45 -8.92 13.36 10.66
CA TYR A 45 -8.36 13.09 11.98
C TYR A 45 -7.32 14.17 12.32
N GLY A 46 -7.45 14.79 13.46
CA GLY A 46 -6.55 15.88 13.79
C GLY A 46 -6.77 16.50 15.16
N LEU A 47 -5.96 17.49 15.43
CA LEU A 47 -5.94 18.26 16.65
C LEU A 47 -6.70 19.58 16.40
N ARG A 48 -7.80 19.80 17.13
CA ARG A 48 -8.51 21.10 17.08
C ARG A 48 -7.72 22.15 17.83
N MET A 49 -7.50 23.28 17.16
CA MET A 49 -6.85 24.47 17.70
C MET A 49 -7.87 25.45 18.27
N ASP A 50 -7.40 26.49 18.98
CA ASP A 50 -8.26 27.48 19.62
C ASP A 50 -9.07 28.36 18.64
N ASP A 51 -8.60 28.46 17.41
CA ASP A 51 -9.25 29.19 16.31
C ASP A 51 -10.22 28.33 15.48
N ASP A 52 -10.58 27.15 15.98
CA ASP A 52 -11.39 26.13 15.30
C ASP A 52 -10.73 25.48 14.08
N ALA A 53 -9.48 25.80 13.78
CA ALA A 53 -8.72 25.09 12.78
C ALA A 53 -8.39 23.65 13.25
N VAL A 54 -8.41 22.70 12.33
CA VAL A 54 -8.01 21.33 12.60
C VAL A 54 -6.65 21.07 11.96
N LEU A 55 -5.65 20.79 12.80
CA LEU A 55 -4.33 20.38 12.34
C LEU A 55 -4.35 18.87 12.04
N PRO A 56 -4.28 18.45 10.77
CA PRO A 56 -4.34 17.02 10.41
C PRO A 56 -3.25 16.19 11.08
N ARG A 57 -3.59 14.96 11.42
CA ARG A 57 -2.70 13.94 11.97
C ARG A 57 -3.02 12.59 11.36
N PHE A 58 -2.05 11.69 11.35
CA PHE A 58 -2.33 10.30 11.03
C PHE A 58 -3.30 9.71 12.06
N SER A 59 -4.38 9.11 11.57
CA SER A 59 -5.33 8.40 12.42
C SER A 59 -4.70 7.11 13.00
N PRO A 60 -5.30 6.51 14.03
CA PRO A 60 -4.86 5.19 14.49
C PRO A 60 -4.89 4.13 13.39
N GLU A 61 -5.84 4.21 12.48
CA GLU A 61 -5.98 3.33 11.32
C GLU A 61 -4.83 3.55 10.33
N ASP A 62 -4.47 4.81 10.02
CA ASP A 62 -3.33 5.13 9.17
C ASP A 62 -2.02 4.64 9.79
N GLN A 63 -1.86 4.81 11.11
CA GLN A 63 -0.68 4.34 11.82
C GLN A 63 -0.59 2.81 11.80
N ALA A 64 -1.71 2.11 11.99
CA ALA A 64 -1.75 0.65 11.90
C ALA A 64 -1.44 0.16 10.48
N TRP A 65 -1.97 0.85 9.46
CA TRP A 65 -1.65 0.58 8.06
C TRP A 65 -0.17 0.76 7.76
N LEU A 66 0.41 1.90 8.14
CA LEU A 66 1.84 2.17 7.92
C LEU A 66 2.74 1.16 8.64
N ALA A 67 2.38 0.74 9.86
CA ALA A 67 3.10 -0.30 10.58
C ALA A 67 3.01 -1.64 9.84
N HIS A 68 1.82 -2.02 9.34
CA HIS A 68 1.65 -3.23 8.57
C HIS A 68 2.44 -3.21 7.25
N LEU A 69 2.40 -2.09 6.52
CA LEU A 69 3.19 -1.92 5.29
C LEU A 69 4.69 -2.01 5.56
N SER A 70 5.15 -1.38 6.65
CA SER A 70 6.55 -1.48 7.08
C SER A 70 6.98 -2.93 7.36
N ASP A 71 6.13 -3.70 8.05
CA ASP A 71 6.39 -5.12 8.31
C ASP A 71 6.47 -5.94 7.01
N GLN A 72 5.67 -5.60 6.00
CA GLN A 72 5.74 -6.25 4.69
C GLN A 72 7.01 -5.86 3.93
N LEU A 73 7.37 -4.58 3.91
CA LEU A 73 8.59 -4.08 3.26
C LEU A 73 9.86 -4.70 3.86
N ASN A 74 9.89 -4.96 5.17
CA ASN A 74 10.99 -5.65 5.84
C ASN A 74 11.21 -7.11 5.35
N ARG A 75 10.32 -7.66 4.53
CA ARG A 75 10.47 -8.98 3.89
C ARG A 75 11.23 -8.92 2.57
N LEU A 76 11.44 -7.73 2.01
CA LEU A 76 12.22 -7.58 0.78
C LEU A 76 13.68 -7.95 1.02
N ALA A 77 14.36 -8.39 -0.04
CA ALA A 77 15.75 -8.79 0.05
C ALA A 77 16.65 -7.62 0.43
N GLU A 78 17.60 -7.85 1.33
CA GLU A 78 18.59 -6.83 1.71
C GLU A 78 19.43 -6.34 0.52
N GLU A 79 19.56 -7.18 -0.50
CA GLU A 79 20.36 -6.90 -1.68
C GLU A 79 19.85 -5.72 -2.51
N TRP A 80 18.56 -5.38 -2.42
CA TRP A 80 18.07 -4.24 -3.20
C TRP A 80 18.48 -2.88 -2.63
N ASP A 81 18.82 -2.80 -1.34
CA ASP A 81 19.43 -1.60 -0.75
C ASP A 81 20.77 -1.25 -1.41
N THR A 82 21.45 -2.25 -1.98
CA THR A 82 22.71 -2.05 -2.71
C THR A 82 22.51 -1.75 -4.19
N LEU A 83 21.31 -2.05 -4.75
CA LEU A 83 21.00 -1.85 -6.16
C LEU A 83 20.46 -0.43 -6.43
N ILE A 84 19.75 0.13 -5.47
CA ILE A 84 19.16 1.48 -5.55
C ILE A 84 19.38 2.22 -4.24
N SER A 85 19.53 3.54 -4.31
CA SER A 85 19.60 4.38 -3.11
C SER A 85 18.23 4.88 -2.70
N ASP A 86 18.08 5.33 -1.44
CA ASP A 86 16.82 5.93 -0.94
C ASP A 86 16.35 7.14 -1.78
N ALA A 87 17.27 7.82 -2.46
CA ALA A 87 16.98 8.94 -3.34
C ALA A 87 16.64 8.50 -4.78
N ASP A 88 16.71 7.21 -5.10
CA ASP A 88 16.37 6.70 -6.43
C ASP A 88 14.85 6.68 -6.61
N PRO A 89 14.32 7.17 -7.75
CA PRO A 89 12.87 7.08 -8.05
C PRO A 89 12.30 5.67 -7.97
N LEU A 90 13.11 4.64 -8.23
CA LEU A 90 12.71 3.25 -8.07
C LEU A 90 12.35 2.88 -6.63
N THR A 91 12.95 3.52 -5.62
CA THR A 91 12.58 3.30 -4.22
C THR A 91 11.12 3.67 -3.99
N GLY A 92 10.70 4.85 -4.50
CA GLY A 92 9.30 5.27 -4.46
C GLY A 92 8.38 4.26 -5.16
N LEU A 93 8.73 3.86 -6.38
CA LEU A 93 7.94 2.89 -7.15
C LEU A 93 7.81 1.53 -6.43
N VAL A 94 8.89 1.02 -5.81
CA VAL A 94 8.81 -0.22 -5.02
C VAL A 94 7.84 -0.09 -3.85
N CYS A 95 7.88 1.04 -3.14
CA CYS A 95 6.96 1.30 -2.03
C CYS A 95 5.51 1.40 -2.51
N GLU A 96 5.24 2.06 -3.63
CA GLU A 96 3.90 2.18 -4.22
C GLU A 96 3.36 0.82 -4.70
N VAL A 97 4.17 0.04 -5.41
CA VAL A 97 3.79 -1.32 -5.84
C VAL A 97 3.56 -2.24 -4.63
N ALA A 98 4.43 -2.16 -3.60
CA ALA A 98 4.25 -2.93 -2.37
C ALA A 98 2.94 -2.55 -1.66
N ALA A 99 2.64 -1.25 -1.54
CA ALA A 99 1.40 -0.76 -0.94
C ALA A 99 0.17 -1.30 -1.70
N ALA A 100 0.13 -1.17 -3.03
CA ALA A 100 -0.95 -1.66 -3.86
C ALA A 100 -1.18 -3.17 -3.70
N VAL A 101 -0.11 -3.97 -3.65
CA VAL A 101 -0.19 -5.42 -3.41
C VAL A 101 -0.77 -5.73 -2.03
N VAL A 102 -0.29 -5.05 -0.99
CA VAL A 102 -0.71 -5.29 0.40
C VAL A 102 -2.15 -4.83 0.64
N GLU A 103 -2.59 -3.73 0.02
CA GLU A 103 -3.97 -3.23 0.06
C GLU A 103 -4.98 -4.24 -0.50
N THR A 104 -4.57 -5.05 -1.49
CA THR A 104 -5.41 -6.13 -2.01
C THR A 104 -5.42 -7.38 -1.13
N GLY A 105 -4.73 -7.36 0.01
CA GLY A 105 -4.65 -8.46 0.95
C GLY A 105 -3.61 -9.52 0.58
N LEU A 106 -2.74 -9.26 -0.40
CA LEU A 106 -1.67 -10.17 -0.79
C LEU A 106 -0.40 -9.88 0.00
N PRO A 107 0.24 -10.92 0.58
CA PRO A 107 1.48 -10.72 1.31
C PRO A 107 2.66 -10.55 0.36
N LEU A 108 3.67 -9.79 0.77
CA LEU A 108 4.98 -9.86 0.14
C LEU A 108 5.71 -11.14 0.57
N HIS A 109 6.45 -11.75 -0.35
CA HIS A 109 7.29 -12.91 -0.07
C HIS A 109 8.46 -12.52 0.85
N ASP A 110 8.71 -13.32 1.87
CA ASP A 110 9.87 -13.11 2.75
C ASP A 110 11.16 -13.60 2.09
N CYS A 111 11.82 -12.70 1.36
CA CYS A 111 13.11 -12.98 0.73
C CYS A 111 14.25 -13.05 1.73
N THR A 112 14.11 -12.47 2.93
CA THR A 112 15.16 -12.46 3.96
C THR A 112 15.24 -13.78 4.72
N GLY A 113 14.15 -14.54 4.77
CA GLY A 113 14.03 -15.75 5.55
C GLY A 113 14.06 -15.54 7.06
N ARG A 114 13.82 -14.29 7.51
CA ARG A 114 13.88 -13.92 8.93
C ARG A 114 12.58 -14.19 9.66
N THR A 115 11.48 -14.31 8.93
CA THR A 115 10.17 -14.53 9.53
C THR A 115 9.74 -15.98 9.47
N PRO A 116 8.95 -16.48 10.45
CA PRO A 116 8.36 -17.80 10.40
C PRO A 116 7.39 -18.01 9.22
N SER A 117 6.97 -16.93 8.57
CA SER A 117 6.03 -16.95 7.45
C SER A 117 6.67 -17.18 6.09
N ARG A 118 8.00 -17.29 6.01
CA ARG A 118 8.72 -17.58 4.76
C ARG A 118 8.08 -18.68 3.89
N PRO A 119 7.64 -19.82 4.46
CA PRO A 119 7.06 -20.88 3.66
C PRO A 119 5.71 -20.53 3.02
N LEU A 120 5.08 -19.43 3.37
CA LEU A 120 3.72 -19.12 2.94
C LEU A 120 3.63 -18.63 1.48
N GLY A 121 4.76 -18.30 0.85
CA GLY A 121 4.76 -17.67 -0.47
C GLY A 121 4.44 -16.18 -0.41
N GLY A 122 4.11 -15.58 -1.56
CA GLY A 122 3.76 -14.17 -1.67
C GLY A 122 4.31 -13.52 -2.93
N VAL A 123 4.10 -12.22 -3.07
CA VAL A 123 4.59 -11.44 -4.19
C VAL A 123 6.07 -11.10 -4.01
N CYS A 124 6.88 -11.46 -4.98
CA CYS A 124 8.30 -11.06 -5.06
C CYS A 124 8.40 -9.76 -5.83
N LEU A 125 9.12 -8.80 -5.27
CA LEU A 125 9.49 -7.54 -5.91
C LEU A 125 11.00 -7.50 -6.08
N THR A 126 11.47 -7.22 -7.30
CA THR A 126 12.88 -7.09 -7.62
C THR A 126 13.10 -5.82 -8.41
N PRO A 127 13.78 -4.80 -7.87
CA PRO A 127 14.08 -3.59 -8.61
C PRO A 127 14.93 -3.90 -9.84
N SER A 128 14.64 -3.26 -10.95
CA SER A 128 15.37 -3.38 -12.21
C SER A 128 15.79 -2.01 -12.72
N PRO A 129 16.91 -1.44 -12.23
CA PRO A 129 17.37 -0.12 -12.66
C PRO A 129 17.60 -0.03 -14.17
N ALA A 130 18.03 -1.13 -14.81
CA ALA A 130 18.28 -1.17 -16.25
C ALA A 130 16.99 -0.97 -17.08
N GLN A 131 15.84 -1.38 -16.57
CA GLN A 131 14.54 -1.22 -17.20
C GLN A 131 13.71 -0.06 -16.61
N GLY A 132 14.23 0.61 -15.57
CA GLY A 132 13.50 1.68 -14.87
C GLY A 132 12.19 1.22 -14.23
N GLY A 133 12.16 0.00 -13.70
CA GLY A 133 10.95 -0.59 -13.16
C GLY A 133 11.19 -1.66 -12.10
N VAL A 134 10.11 -2.29 -11.65
CA VAL A 134 10.11 -3.36 -10.66
C VAL A 134 9.64 -4.66 -11.32
N ILE A 135 10.43 -5.72 -11.23
CA ILE A 135 10.03 -7.05 -11.68
C ILE A 135 9.18 -7.67 -10.59
N VAL A 136 7.98 -8.10 -10.98
CA VAL A 136 6.98 -8.68 -10.08
C VAL A 136 6.70 -10.11 -10.47
N SER A 137 6.71 -11.01 -9.49
CA SER A 137 6.35 -12.41 -9.67
C SER A 137 5.72 -12.98 -8.40
N TRP A 138 5.17 -14.18 -8.48
CA TRP A 138 4.63 -14.90 -7.33
C TRP A 138 5.59 -15.98 -6.87
N ALA A 139 5.94 -16.02 -5.59
CA ALA A 139 6.59 -17.16 -4.96
C ALA A 139 5.52 -18.09 -4.37
N GLN A 140 5.64 -19.38 -4.69
CA GLN A 140 4.70 -20.37 -4.16
C GLN A 140 5.00 -20.69 -2.71
N HIS A 141 3.96 -21.18 -2.01
CA HIS A 141 4.18 -21.83 -0.71
C HIS A 141 5.13 -23.02 -0.84
N ASP A 142 6.06 -23.18 0.09
CA ASP A 142 7.06 -24.26 0.06
C ASP A 142 6.47 -25.66 -0.09
N ARG A 143 5.28 -25.91 0.43
CA ARG A 143 4.58 -27.18 0.27
C ARG A 143 4.14 -27.48 -1.17
N MET A 144 3.95 -26.46 -2.00
CA MET A 144 3.63 -26.66 -3.43
C MET A 144 4.88 -27.01 -4.24
N ALA A 145 6.04 -26.47 -3.85
CA ALA A 145 7.34 -26.82 -4.45
C ALA A 145 7.76 -28.27 -4.15
N VAL A 146 7.20 -28.90 -3.11
CA VAL A 146 7.46 -30.30 -2.82
C VAL A 146 6.62 -31.16 -3.76
N HIS A 147 7.21 -31.68 -4.81
CA HIS A 147 6.60 -32.51 -5.87
C HIS A 147 5.70 -33.66 -5.38
N ARG A 148 5.73 -33.97 -4.08
CA ARG A 148 5.01 -35.07 -3.47
C ARG A 148 3.53 -34.79 -3.16
N VAL A 149 3.09 -33.50 -3.15
CA VAL A 149 1.74 -33.15 -2.70
C VAL A 149 0.78 -32.93 -3.86
N ARG A 150 1.17 -32.19 -4.89
CA ARG A 150 0.29 -31.79 -6.00
C ARG A 150 0.89 -32.03 -7.39
N GLY A 151 2.18 -32.32 -7.47
CA GLY A 151 2.94 -32.45 -8.73
C GLY A 151 3.43 -31.12 -9.30
N GLY A 152 4.53 -31.17 -10.06
CA GLY A 152 5.20 -30.00 -10.63
C GLY A 152 4.29 -29.16 -11.53
N ALA A 153 3.51 -29.80 -12.41
CA ALA A 153 2.62 -29.10 -13.33
C ALA A 153 1.55 -28.23 -12.63
N ALA A 154 1.03 -28.71 -11.49
CA ALA A 154 0.07 -27.92 -10.71
C ALA A 154 0.75 -26.72 -10.01
N ALA A 155 2.00 -26.89 -9.58
CA ALA A 155 2.78 -25.81 -9.01
C ALA A 155 3.10 -24.74 -10.05
N ASP A 156 3.56 -25.13 -11.23
CA ASP A 156 3.87 -24.21 -12.33
C ASP A 156 2.62 -23.43 -12.78
N ALA A 157 1.48 -24.11 -12.95
CA ALA A 157 0.23 -23.50 -13.32
C ALA A 157 -0.26 -22.50 -12.24
N ALA A 158 -0.14 -22.83 -10.95
CA ALA A 158 -0.49 -21.94 -9.85
C ALA A 158 0.41 -20.69 -9.83
N GLN A 159 1.71 -20.86 -10.06
CA GLN A 159 2.65 -19.76 -10.11
C GLN A 159 2.34 -18.82 -11.27
N GLU A 160 2.11 -19.35 -12.47
CA GLU A 160 1.76 -18.54 -13.64
C GLU A 160 0.45 -17.79 -13.42
N THR A 161 -0.59 -18.47 -12.92
CA THR A 161 -1.90 -17.87 -12.65
C THR A 161 -1.80 -16.74 -11.62
N MET A 162 -1.11 -16.98 -10.51
CA MET A 162 -0.98 -15.97 -9.46
C MET A 162 -0.14 -14.77 -9.91
N THR A 163 0.92 -15.02 -10.68
CA THR A 163 1.74 -13.93 -11.23
C THR A 163 0.92 -13.06 -12.19
N ALA A 164 0.10 -13.66 -13.05
CA ALA A 164 -0.80 -12.93 -13.94
C ALA A 164 -1.86 -12.13 -13.16
N ALA A 165 -2.46 -12.73 -12.13
CA ALA A 165 -3.45 -12.04 -11.29
C ALA A 165 -2.86 -10.82 -10.57
N VAL A 166 -1.62 -10.90 -10.08
CA VAL A 166 -0.93 -9.74 -9.49
C VAL A 166 -0.71 -8.65 -10.54
N ALA A 167 -0.31 -9.02 -11.76
CA ALA A 167 -0.14 -8.06 -12.87
C ALA A 167 -1.46 -7.36 -13.22
N ASP A 168 -2.57 -8.09 -13.28
CA ASP A 168 -3.91 -7.53 -13.54
C ASP A 168 -4.34 -6.55 -12.44
N VAL A 169 -4.07 -6.89 -11.17
CA VAL A 169 -4.32 -5.99 -10.02
C VAL A 169 -3.52 -4.70 -10.17
N LEU A 170 -2.23 -4.77 -10.42
CA LEU A 170 -1.37 -3.59 -10.56
C LEU A 170 -1.78 -2.72 -11.76
N THR A 171 -2.21 -3.35 -12.86
CA THR A 171 -2.79 -2.61 -14.00
C THR A 171 -4.06 -1.87 -13.60
N ALA A 172 -4.94 -2.49 -12.79
CA ALA A 172 -6.14 -1.84 -12.29
C ALA A 172 -5.85 -0.67 -11.33
N TYR A 173 -4.70 -0.69 -10.66
CA TYR A 173 -4.21 0.42 -9.82
C TYR A 173 -3.51 1.53 -10.64
N GLY A 174 -3.42 1.38 -11.96
CA GLY A 174 -2.90 2.41 -12.86
C GLY A 174 -1.40 2.32 -13.16
N PHE A 175 -0.73 1.24 -12.74
CA PHE A 175 0.65 1.01 -13.15
C PHE A 175 0.75 0.56 -14.62
N ASP A 176 1.86 0.92 -15.29
CA ASP A 176 2.21 0.33 -16.56
C ASP A 176 2.85 -1.05 -16.33
N VAL A 177 2.19 -2.10 -16.83
CA VAL A 177 2.56 -3.48 -16.56
C VAL A 177 2.77 -4.23 -17.86
N ALA A 178 3.99 -4.67 -18.11
CA ALA A 178 4.38 -5.44 -19.28
C ALA A 178 4.98 -6.79 -18.90
N ARG A 179 4.76 -7.82 -19.72
CA ARG A 179 5.42 -9.11 -19.48
C ARG A 179 6.93 -8.96 -19.61
N PHE A 180 7.67 -9.46 -18.63
CA PHE A 180 9.13 -9.43 -18.69
C PHE A 180 9.66 -10.53 -19.60
N ASP A 181 10.45 -10.14 -20.62
CA ASP A 181 10.88 -11.00 -21.70
C ASP A 181 11.47 -12.33 -21.27
N GLY A 182 10.97 -13.42 -21.84
CA GLY A 182 11.46 -14.78 -21.57
C GLY A 182 11.12 -15.34 -20.19
N SER A 183 10.26 -14.67 -19.44
CA SER A 183 9.92 -15.00 -18.06
C SER A 183 8.40 -15.06 -17.86
N ILE A 184 7.94 -15.67 -16.76
CA ILE A 184 6.56 -15.58 -16.26
C ILE A 184 6.33 -14.30 -15.46
N ALA A 185 7.38 -13.57 -15.12
CA ALA A 185 7.30 -12.31 -14.36
C ALA A 185 6.80 -11.15 -15.23
N TYR A 186 6.45 -10.06 -14.57
CA TYR A 186 6.05 -8.80 -15.20
C TYR A 186 6.97 -7.67 -14.75
N LEU A 187 7.24 -6.75 -15.65
CA LEU A 187 7.88 -5.47 -15.36
C LEU A 187 6.78 -4.45 -15.08
N VAL A 188 6.88 -3.79 -13.95
CA VAL A 188 5.97 -2.72 -13.52
C VAL A 188 6.74 -1.41 -13.54
N GLN A 189 6.19 -0.42 -14.22
CA GLN A 189 6.72 0.93 -14.27
C GLN A 189 5.68 1.91 -13.75
N ALA A 190 6.12 3.12 -13.38
CA ALA A 190 5.17 4.18 -13.06
C ALA A 190 4.28 4.41 -14.28
N GLY A 191 2.97 4.34 -14.12
CA GLY A 191 2.03 4.70 -15.17
C GLY A 191 2.22 6.16 -15.57
N GLU A 192 1.87 6.52 -16.80
CA GLU A 192 1.72 7.93 -17.16
C GLU A 192 0.54 8.49 -16.35
N VAL A 193 0.83 8.96 -15.15
CA VAL A 193 -0.13 9.76 -14.40
C VAL A 193 -0.27 11.05 -15.19
N GLU A 194 -1.41 11.23 -15.87
CA GLU A 194 -1.89 12.58 -16.14
C GLU A 194 -1.77 13.33 -14.82
N GLN A 195 -0.81 14.26 -14.73
CA GLN A 195 -0.51 15.01 -13.52
C GLN A 195 -1.72 15.89 -13.15
N SER A 196 -2.77 15.28 -12.63
CA SER A 196 -3.69 15.93 -11.73
C SER A 196 -2.91 16.15 -10.43
N SER A 197 -2.36 17.34 -10.28
CA SER A 197 -1.70 17.74 -9.04
C SER A 197 -2.75 17.65 -7.92
N ILE A 198 -2.67 16.59 -7.14
CA ILE A 198 -3.50 16.38 -5.93
C ILE A 198 -3.01 17.31 -4.78
N TRP A 199 -2.06 18.22 -5.08
CA TRP A 199 -1.40 19.07 -4.10
C TRP A 199 -1.50 20.58 -4.41
N ASP A 200 -2.56 21.04 -5.10
CA ASP A 200 -2.91 22.49 -5.14
C ASP A 200 -4.01 22.81 -4.14
#